data_550e731465d5bec52281e21fc0a62688
#
_entry.id   550e731465d5bec52281e21fc0a62688
#
_cell.length_a   1.000
_cell.length_b   1.000
_cell.length_c   1.000
_cell.angle_alpha   90.00
_cell.angle_beta   90.00
_cell.angle_gamma   90.00
#
_symmetry.space_group_name_H-M   'P 1'
#
loop_
_entity.id
_entity.type
_entity.pdbx_description
1 polymer ?
#
loop_
_entity_poly.entity_id
_entity_poly.type
_entity_poly.pdbx_seq_one_letter_code
_entity_poly.pdbx_strand_id
1 'polypeptide(L)'
;VQRVPLEGMEQEPVLVNLHLEAYDSDGGGKKAQTKVLYELLQREYEKGNYVIAGGDFNQTFDTVPEDLYPLKFTDHFMPGRIDTSVLGEGWTFANDVSAPTSRLLNEPYDPDSENTQYYMLDGFILSPNVTLTAVKTLDEGFAYTDHNPVRVDVVLDTQND
;
A
#
# COMPACT_ATOMS: atom_id res chain seq x y z
N VAL A 1 -4.38 4.83 13.18
CA VAL A 1 -4.17 6.21 12.72
C VAL A 1 -3.41 6.98 13.77
N GLN A 2 -2.32 7.62 13.38
CA GLN A 2 -1.50 8.48 14.23
C GLN A 2 -1.43 9.87 13.61
N ARG A 3 -1.52 10.91 14.46
CA ARG A 3 -1.32 12.31 14.08
C ARG A 3 0.01 12.79 14.62
N VAL A 4 0.74 13.58 13.85
CA VAL A 4 2.05 14.11 14.21
C VAL A 4 1.99 15.64 14.15
N PRO A 5 1.75 16.32 15.28
CA PRO A 5 1.70 17.78 15.29
C PRO A 5 3.02 18.39 14.79
N LEU A 6 2.91 19.41 13.95
CA LEU A 6 4.05 20.21 13.49
C LEU A 6 4.03 21.56 14.21
N GLU A 7 5.19 22.01 14.66
CA GLU A 7 5.31 23.29 15.39
C GLU A 7 4.92 24.46 14.45
N GLY A 8 3.98 25.28 14.92
CA GLY A 8 3.53 26.46 14.19
C GLY A 8 2.52 26.21 13.05
N MET A 9 2.04 24.97 12.92
CA MET A 9 1.07 24.60 11.87
C MET A 9 -0.24 24.07 12.49
N GLU A 10 -1.36 24.36 11.87
CA GLU A 10 -2.66 23.76 12.19
C GLU A 10 -2.82 22.38 11.52
N GLN A 11 -2.22 22.21 10.34
CA GLN A 11 -2.25 20.96 9.57
C GLN A 11 -1.22 19.97 10.11
N GLU A 12 -1.61 18.70 10.14
CA GLU A 12 -0.79 17.61 10.68
C GLU A 12 -0.54 16.52 9.64
N PRO A 13 0.62 15.86 9.64
CA PRO A 13 0.76 14.52 9.08
C PRO A 13 -0.17 13.53 9.77
N VAL A 14 -0.99 12.85 8.97
CA VAL A 14 -1.90 11.78 9.40
C VAL A 14 -1.37 10.48 8.84
N LEU A 15 -0.74 9.68 9.71
CA LEU A 15 -0.18 8.37 9.36
C LEU A 15 -1.25 7.30 9.58
N VAL A 16 -1.60 6.59 8.53
CA VAL A 16 -2.54 5.46 8.56
C VAL A 16 -1.75 4.19 8.29
N ASN A 17 -1.49 3.40 9.33
CA ASN A 17 -0.96 2.05 9.17
C ASN A 17 -2.13 1.07 9.05
N LEU A 18 -2.09 0.18 8.07
CA LEU A 18 -3.19 -0.69 7.73
C LEU A 18 -2.73 -2.13 7.42
N HIS A 19 -3.66 -3.06 7.61
CA HIS A 19 -3.64 -4.40 7.11
C HIS A 19 -5.09 -4.75 6.75
N LEU A 20 -5.41 -4.79 5.46
CA LEU A 20 -6.77 -5.01 4.98
C LEU A 20 -7.10 -6.51 4.89
N GLU A 21 -8.38 -6.81 4.64
CA GLU A 21 -8.90 -8.18 4.55
C GLU A 21 -8.15 -9.02 3.50
N ALA A 22 -7.67 -10.17 3.92
CA ALA A 22 -6.96 -11.11 3.06
C ALA A 22 -7.90 -12.09 2.36
N TYR A 23 -8.82 -12.71 3.14
CA TYR A 23 -9.63 -13.85 2.71
C TYR A 23 -11.10 -13.46 2.61
N ASP A 24 -11.51 -13.13 1.40
CA ASP A 24 -12.85 -12.68 1.07
C ASP A 24 -13.30 -13.37 -0.22
N SER A 25 -14.17 -14.36 -0.08
CA SER A 25 -14.56 -15.27 -1.17
C SER A 25 -15.32 -14.58 -2.31
N ASP A 26 -15.96 -13.44 -2.03
CA ASP A 26 -16.77 -12.69 -3.02
C ASP A 26 -16.22 -11.26 -3.31
N GLY A 27 -15.14 -10.87 -2.63
CA GLY A 27 -14.53 -9.54 -2.75
C GLY A 27 -15.34 -8.40 -2.13
N GLY A 28 -16.41 -8.69 -1.42
CA GLY A 28 -17.28 -7.68 -0.81
C GLY A 28 -16.64 -6.99 0.38
N GLY A 29 -15.95 -7.74 1.23
CA GLY A 29 -15.23 -7.24 2.40
C GLY A 29 -14.06 -6.34 2.01
N LYS A 30 -13.23 -6.76 1.05
CA LYS A 30 -12.11 -5.96 0.51
C LYS A 30 -12.61 -4.63 -0.02
N LYS A 31 -13.66 -4.63 -0.85
CA LYS A 31 -14.27 -3.41 -1.40
C LYS A 31 -14.83 -2.50 -0.31
N ALA A 32 -15.52 -3.07 0.69
CA ALA A 32 -16.08 -2.30 1.80
C ALA A 32 -14.99 -1.65 2.64
N GLN A 33 -13.91 -2.36 2.97
CA GLN A 33 -12.78 -1.81 3.72
C GLN A 33 -12.04 -0.74 2.93
N THR A 34 -11.78 -0.96 1.63
CA THR A 34 -11.15 0.03 0.77
C THR A 34 -11.98 1.31 0.68
N LYS A 35 -13.31 1.19 0.58
CA LYS A 35 -14.21 2.35 0.60
C LYS A 35 -14.08 3.15 1.91
N VAL A 36 -14.13 2.48 3.06
CA VAL A 36 -13.99 3.13 4.38
C VAL A 36 -12.62 3.80 4.51
N LEU A 37 -11.56 3.15 4.01
CA LEU A 37 -10.23 3.74 3.96
C LEU A 37 -10.25 5.04 3.15
N TYR A 38 -10.77 5.04 1.91
CA TYR A 38 -10.82 6.22 1.06
C TYR A 38 -11.62 7.37 1.68
N GLU A 39 -12.77 7.07 2.30
CA GLU A 39 -13.56 8.07 3.02
C GLU A 39 -12.77 8.70 4.19
N LEU A 40 -11.94 7.90 4.88
CA LEU A 40 -11.04 8.40 5.92
C LEU A 40 -9.97 9.32 5.32
N LEU A 41 -9.27 8.87 4.26
CA LEU A 41 -8.18 9.63 3.65
C LEU A 41 -8.67 10.97 3.09
N GLN A 42 -9.78 10.98 2.36
CA GLN A 42 -10.38 12.19 1.81
C GLN A 42 -10.80 13.17 2.90
N ARG A 43 -11.48 12.68 3.94
CA ARG A 43 -11.89 13.52 5.07
C ARG A 43 -10.72 14.19 5.79
N GLU A 44 -9.58 13.49 5.91
CA GLU A 44 -8.40 14.07 6.53
C GLU A 44 -7.72 15.08 5.59
N TYR A 45 -7.66 14.79 4.31
CA TYR A 45 -7.13 15.73 3.31
C TYR A 45 -8.00 17.00 3.20
N GLU A 46 -9.33 16.88 3.23
CA GLU A 46 -10.25 18.03 3.23
C GLU A 46 -10.09 18.99 4.42
N LYS A 47 -9.51 18.51 5.53
CA LYS A 47 -9.10 19.35 6.66
C LYS A 47 -7.76 20.06 6.43
N GLY A 48 -7.12 19.85 5.28
CA GLY A 48 -5.79 20.33 4.95
C GLY A 48 -4.64 19.47 5.47
N ASN A 49 -4.91 18.35 6.14
CA ASN A 49 -3.90 17.46 6.67
C ASN A 49 -3.09 16.77 5.57
N TYR A 50 -1.85 16.38 5.90
CA TYR A 50 -0.97 15.61 5.03
C TYR A 50 -1.21 14.12 5.28
N VAL A 51 -1.81 13.42 4.33
CA VAL A 51 -2.23 12.03 4.54
C VAL A 51 -1.24 11.06 3.93
N ILE A 52 -0.75 10.13 4.75
CA ILE A 52 0.17 9.06 4.36
C ILE A 52 -0.40 7.75 4.89
N ALA A 53 -0.94 6.92 4.01
CA ALA A 53 -1.47 5.61 4.36
C ALA A 53 -0.59 4.52 3.77
N GLY A 54 -0.18 3.55 4.58
CA GLY A 54 0.68 2.46 4.12
C GLY A 54 0.50 1.19 4.93
N GLY A 55 0.90 0.08 4.32
CA GLY A 55 0.84 -1.25 4.89
C GLY A 55 0.45 -2.31 3.88
N ASP A 56 -0.09 -3.42 4.38
CA ASP A 56 -0.60 -4.52 3.57
C ASP A 56 -2.06 -4.26 3.16
N PHE A 57 -2.25 -4.00 1.87
CA PHE A 57 -3.58 -3.81 1.30
C PHE A 57 -4.30 -5.12 0.98
N ASN A 58 -3.59 -6.25 0.95
CA ASN A 58 -4.07 -7.54 0.44
C ASN A 58 -4.70 -7.44 -0.96
N GLN A 59 -4.33 -6.39 -1.67
CA GLN A 59 -4.75 -6.04 -3.02
C GLN A 59 -3.58 -5.36 -3.73
N THR A 60 -3.49 -5.55 -5.02
CA THR A 60 -2.47 -4.91 -5.86
C THR A 60 -3.03 -3.62 -6.44
N PHE A 61 -2.26 -2.54 -6.46
CA PHE A 61 -2.64 -1.31 -7.18
C PHE A 61 -2.73 -1.60 -8.69
N ASP A 62 -3.69 -1.01 -9.38
CA ASP A 62 -3.88 -1.22 -10.83
C ASP A 62 -2.74 -0.62 -11.67
N THR A 63 -1.89 0.21 -11.06
CA THR A 63 -0.64 0.71 -11.66
C THR A 63 0.46 -0.36 -11.75
N VAL A 64 0.36 -1.47 -11.01
CA VAL A 64 1.29 -2.60 -11.09
C VAL A 64 0.94 -3.45 -12.32
N PRO A 65 1.91 -3.82 -13.19
CA PRO A 65 1.66 -4.71 -14.32
C PRO A 65 1.02 -6.04 -13.89
N GLU A 66 0.00 -6.49 -14.64
CA GLU A 66 -0.74 -7.72 -14.28
C GLU A 66 0.11 -8.99 -14.40
N ASP A 67 1.09 -8.96 -15.26
CA ASP A 67 2.01 -10.07 -15.55
C ASP A 67 3.30 -10.06 -14.71
N LEU A 68 3.44 -9.10 -13.79
CA LEU A 68 4.65 -8.99 -12.98
C LEU A 68 4.87 -10.23 -12.10
N TYR A 69 3.81 -10.71 -11.45
CA TYR A 69 3.82 -11.94 -10.65
C TYR A 69 2.57 -12.75 -10.98
N PRO A 70 2.58 -13.52 -12.09
CA PRO A 70 1.42 -14.29 -12.51
C PRO A 70 1.05 -15.34 -11.46
N LEU A 71 -0.25 -15.54 -11.26
CA LEU A 71 -0.75 -16.52 -10.30
C LEU A 71 -0.37 -17.94 -10.73
N LYS A 72 0.32 -18.65 -9.85
CA LYS A 72 0.66 -20.07 -9.99
C LYS A 72 -0.39 -20.98 -9.36
N PHE A 73 -1.08 -20.48 -8.32
CA PHE A 73 -2.09 -21.20 -7.56
C PHE A 73 -3.38 -20.40 -7.52
N THR A 74 -4.50 -21.02 -7.91
CA THR A 74 -5.83 -20.41 -7.93
C THR A 74 -6.75 -20.89 -6.80
N ASP A 75 -6.32 -21.89 -6.05
CA ASP A 75 -7.00 -22.48 -4.90
C ASP A 75 -6.48 -21.94 -3.55
N HIS A 76 -5.60 -20.94 -3.60
CA HIS A 76 -5.01 -20.26 -2.46
C HIS A 76 -5.39 -18.78 -2.46
N PHE A 77 -4.63 -17.96 -1.74
CA PHE A 77 -4.85 -16.52 -1.70
C PHE A 77 -4.74 -15.89 -3.11
N MET A 78 -5.75 -15.12 -3.47
CA MET A 78 -5.75 -14.29 -4.67
C MET A 78 -5.91 -12.83 -4.29
N PRO A 79 -4.95 -11.95 -4.67
CA PRO A 79 -5.08 -10.53 -4.38
C PRO A 79 -6.24 -9.93 -5.17
N GLY A 80 -6.95 -8.98 -4.56
CA GLY A 80 -7.81 -8.07 -5.30
C GLY A 80 -6.98 -7.04 -6.06
N ARG A 81 -7.66 -6.17 -6.84
CA ARG A 81 -7.04 -4.98 -7.45
C ARG A 81 -7.72 -3.72 -6.95
N ILE A 82 -6.91 -2.73 -6.64
CA ILE A 82 -7.35 -1.39 -6.24
C ILE A 82 -7.36 -0.50 -7.48
N ASP A 83 -8.51 0.10 -7.78
CA ASP A 83 -8.66 1.16 -8.77
C ASP A 83 -8.10 2.46 -8.17
N THR A 84 -6.96 2.90 -8.70
CA THR A 84 -6.26 4.08 -8.19
C THR A 84 -6.92 5.40 -8.61
N SER A 85 -7.86 5.36 -9.56
CA SER A 85 -8.59 6.55 -10.01
C SER A 85 -9.67 7.03 -9.04
N VAL A 86 -10.07 6.20 -8.09
CA VAL A 86 -11.21 6.46 -7.19
C VAL A 86 -11.00 7.68 -6.28
N LEU A 87 -9.77 7.95 -5.87
CA LEU A 87 -9.46 9.12 -5.02
C LEU A 87 -9.37 10.43 -5.81
N GLY A 88 -9.31 10.36 -7.14
CA GLY A 88 -9.23 11.53 -8.02
C GLY A 88 -7.82 12.03 -8.26
N GLU A 89 -7.71 13.22 -8.88
CA GLU A 89 -6.44 13.79 -9.27
C GLU A 89 -5.55 14.16 -8.08
N GLY A 90 -4.25 14.02 -8.28
CA GLY A 90 -3.21 14.40 -7.31
C GLY A 90 -2.90 13.35 -6.25
N TRP A 91 -3.76 12.37 -6.01
CA TRP A 91 -3.44 11.25 -5.13
C TRP A 91 -2.38 10.35 -5.75
N THR A 92 -1.38 9.97 -4.94
CA THR A 92 -0.30 9.08 -5.38
C THR A 92 -0.43 7.71 -4.75
N PHE A 93 -0.43 6.67 -5.58
CA PHE A 93 -0.32 5.27 -5.15
C PHE A 93 1.11 4.80 -5.40
N ALA A 94 1.90 4.76 -4.34
CA ALA A 94 3.34 4.53 -4.41
C ALA A 94 3.68 3.07 -4.09
N ASN A 95 4.33 2.40 -5.03
CA ASN A 95 4.90 1.06 -4.90
C ASN A 95 6.21 0.98 -5.68
N ASP A 96 7.08 0.04 -5.31
CA ASP A 96 8.32 -0.26 -6.05
C ASP A 96 8.29 -1.72 -6.50
N VAL A 97 8.24 -1.90 -7.82
CA VAL A 97 8.15 -3.21 -8.48
C VAL A 97 9.49 -3.92 -8.65
N SER A 98 10.58 -3.38 -8.09
CA SER A 98 11.93 -3.95 -8.23
C SER A 98 12.12 -5.28 -7.46
N ALA A 99 11.28 -5.53 -6.45
CA ALA A 99 11.20 -6.78 -5.71
C ALA A 99 9.76 -7.05 -5.24
N PRO A 100 9.37 -8.31 -5.02
CA PRO A 100 8.05 -8.64 -4.48
C PRO A 100 7.92 -8.15 -3.04
N THR A 101 6.73 -7.68 -2.67
CA THR A 101 6.49 -7.26 -1.28
C THR A 101 5.98 -8.38 -0.40
N SER A 102 5.41 -9.44 -0.98
CA SER A 102 4.91 -10.58 -0.22
C SER A 102 5.06 -11.89 -0.99
N ARG A 103 4.97 -13.00 -0.28
CA ARG A 103 4.92 -14.36 -0.81
C ARG A 103 3.83 -15.21 -0.16
N LEU A 104 3.38 -16.24 -0.85
CA LEU A 104 2.45 -17.21 -0.29
C LEU A 104 3.13 -18.09 0.79
N LEU A 105 2.41 -18.37 1.88
CA LEU A 105 2.84 -19.24 2.99
C LEU A 105 2.36 -20.69 2.83
N ASN A 106 2.32 -21.22 1.61
CA ASN A 106 1.87 -22.59 1.37
C ASN A 106 2.92 -23.66 1.70
N GLU A 107 4.21 -23.26 1.75
CA GLU A 107 5.33 -24.13 2.05
C GLU A 107 6.45 -23.35 2.75
N PRO A 108 7.42 -24.03 3.42
CA PRO A 108 8.63 -23.38 3.91
C PRO A 108 9.34 -22.64 2.78
N TYR A 109 9.84 -21.43 3.08
CA TYR A 109 10.50 -20.62 2.06
C TYR A 109 11.82 -21.27 1.60
N ASP A 110 11.94 -21.42 0.30
CA ASP A 110 13.15 -21.81 -0.40
C ASP A 110 13.40 -20.81 -1.53
N PRO A 111 14.47 -20.00 -1.48
CA PRO A 111 14.77 -19.00 -2.50
C PRO A 111 15.04 -19.60 -3.88
N ASP A 112 15.43 -20.88 -3.95
CA ASP A 112 15.69 -21.60 -5.20
C ASP A 112 14.44 -22.29 -5.75
N SER A 113 13.30 -22.22 -5.04
CA SER A 113 12.06 -22.86 -5.47
C SER A 113 11.38 -22.07 -6.60
N GLU A 114 11.18 -22.73 -7.73
CA GLU A 114 10.35 -22.18 -8.82
C GLU A 114 8.85 -22.11 -8.46
N ASN A 115 8.44 -22.73 -7.36
CA ASN A 115 7.03 -22.82 -6.94
C ASN A 115 6.59 -21.66 -6.02
N THR A 116 7.50 -20.82 -5.53
CA THR A 116 7.15 -19.69 -4.70
C THR A 116 6.21 -18.74 -5.48
N GLN A 117 5.03 -18.47 -4.92
CA GLN A 117 4.13 -17.43 -5.43
C GLN A 117 4.47 -16.10 -4.75
N TYR A 118 4.81 -15.11 -5.56
CA TYR A 118 5.08 -13.74 -5.11
C TYR A 118 3.92 -12.80 -5.39
N TYR A 119 3.86 -11.70 -4.64
CA TYR A 119 2.81 -10.68 -4.75
C TYR A 119 3.37 -9.27 -4.54
N MET A 120 2.59 -8.27 -5.01
CA MET A 120 2.73 -6.85 -4.70
C MET A 120 1.51 -6.40 -3.90
N LEU A 121 1.58 -6.45 -2.57
CA LEU A 121 0.46 -6.17 -1.66
C LEU A 121 0.67 -4.95 -0.79
N ASP A 122 1.93 -4.52 -0.64
CA ASP A 122 2.34 -3.44 0.24
C ASP A 122 2.71 -2.20 -0.56
N GLY A 123 2.38 -1.05 -0.02
CA GLY A 123 2.66 0.24 -0.64
C GLY A 123 2.12 1.39 0.18
N PHE A 124 2.00 2.56 -0.46
CA PHE A 124 1.50 3.77 0.19
C PHE A 124 0.49 4.50 -0.69
N ILE A 125 -0.46 5.18 -0.05
CA ILE A 125 -1.35 6.17 -0.65
C ILE A 125 -1.02 7.51 -0.01
N LEU A 126 -0.73 8.52 -0.84
CA LEU A 126 -0.34 9.86 -0.42
C LEU A 126 -1.36 10.88 -0.92
N SER A 127 -1.73 11.83 -0.07
CA SER A 127 -2.61 12.94 -0.48
C SER A 127 -1.90 13.92 -1.41
N PRO A 128 -2.66 14.74 -2.18
CA PRO A 128 -2.10 15.67 -3.16
C PRO A 128 -1.09 16.71 -2.62
N ASN A 129 -1.11 16.99 -1.31
CA ASN A 129 -0.19 17.88 -0.63
C ASN A 129 1.02 17.15 0.01
N VAL A 130 1.27 15.90 -0.43
CA VAL A 130 2.43 15.10 -0.03
C VAL A 130 3.18 14.67 -1.28
N THR A 131 4.34 15.25 -1.51
CA THR A 131 5.18 14.94 -2.68
C THR A 131 6.02 13.70 -2.43
N LEU A 132 5.82 12.66 -3.27
CA LEU A 132 6.66 11.46 -3.27
C LEU A 132 8.06 11.79 -3.80
N THR A 133 9.11 11.50 -3.03
CA THR A 133 10.50 11.66 -3.47
C THR A 133 11.18 10.33 -3.77
N ALA A 134 10.83 9.27 -3.03
CA ALA A 134 11.26 7.90 -3.34
C ALA A 134 10.31 6.88 -2.73
N VAL A 135 10.19 5.72 -3.37
CA VAL A 135 9.61 4.50 -2.79
C VAL A 135 10.54 3.33 -3.08
N LYS A 136 10.75 2.45 -2.11
CA LYS A 136 11.66 1.32 -2.25
C LYS A 136 11.18 0.11 -1.47
N THR A 137 11.04 -1.02 -2.17
CA THR A 137 10.93 -2.34 -1.54
C THR A 137 12.33 -2.78 -1.10
N LEU A 138 12.49 -3.05 0.19
CA LEU A 138 13.74 -3.53 0.76
C LEU A 138 13.72 -5.06 0.69
N ASP A 139 14.41 -5.60 -0.31
CA ASP A 139 14.50 -7.05 -0.50
C ASP A 139 15.41 -7.68 0.57
N GLU A 140 14.78 -8.17 1.64
CA GLU A 140 15.43 -8.92 2.73
C GLU A 140 15.42 -10.44 2.49
N GLY A 141 15.09 -10.87 1.26
CA GLY A 141 15.03 -12.26 0.86
C GLY A 141 14.03 -13.09 1.68
N PHE A 142 13.00 -12.46 2.24
CA PHE A 142 12.01 -13.10 3.12
C PHE A 142 12.63 -13.90 4.29
N ALA A 143 13.77 -13.45 4.80
CA ALA A 143 14.56 -14.20 5.78
C ALA A 143 13.83 -14.40 7.11
N TYR A 144 12.92 -13.50 7.49
CA TYR A 144 12.25 -13.49 8.80
C TYR A 144 10.73 -13.42 8.73
N THR A 145 10.17 -13.13 7.57
CA THR A 145 8.74 -12.89 7.36
C THR A 145 8.37 -13.18 5.91
N ASP A 146 7.10 -13.30 5.63
CA ASP A 146 6.51 -13.45 4.30
C ASP A 146 6.28 -12.10 3.59
N HIS A 147 6.66 -10.98 4.21
CA HIS A 147 6.65 -9.66 3.60
C HIS A 147 8.03 -9.01 3.62
N ASN A 148 8.38 -8.32 2.55
CA ASN A 148 9.51 -7.42 2.48
C ASN A 148 9.07 -6.00 2.89
N PRO A 149 9.87 -5.25 3.68
CA PRO A 149 9.53 -3.89 4.05
C PRO A 149 9.48 -2.94 2.84
N VAL A 150 8.54 -2.00 2.85
CA VAL A 150 8.48 -0.91 1.87
C VAL A 150 8.75 0.42 2.57
N ARG A 151 9.72 1.18 2.05
CA ARG A 151 10.07 2.52 2.52
C ARG A 151 9.53 3.56 1.56
N VAL A 152 8.98 4.65 2.09
CA VAL A 152 8.64 5.85 1.33
C VAL A 152 9.38 7.05 1.90
N ASP A 153 9.88 7.90 1.02
CA ASP A 153 10.47 9.20 1.36
C ASP A 153 9.55 10.27 0.74
N VAL A 154 9.13 11.24 1.54
CA VAL A 154 8.17 12.26 1.11
C VAL A 154 8.58 13.65 1.55
N VAL A 155 8.07 14.66 0.86
CA VAL A 155 8.09 16.07 1.27
C VAL A 155 6.65 16.54 1.46
N LEU A 156 6.39 17.22 2.56
CA LEU A 156 5.11 17.86 2.82
C LEU A 156 5.10 19.23 2.11
N ASP A 157 4.10 19.46 1.27
CA ASP A 157 3.97 20.72 0.53
C ASP A 157 3.36 21.79 1.45
N THR A 158 4.20 22.27 2.38
CA THR A 158 3.82 23.36 3.27
C THR A 158 3.68 24.63 2.44
N GLN A 159 2.46 25.15 2.34
CA GLN A 159 2.23 26.48 1.75
C GLN A 159 2.93 27.47 2.67
N ASN A 160 4.10 27.98 2.24
CA ASN A 160 4.66 29.18 2.84
C ASN A 160 3.78 30.34 2.40
N ASP A 161 2.99 30.90 3.32
CA ASP A 161 2.32 32.20 3.17
C ASP A 161 3.34 33.34 2.94
#